data_8bece90de41699d9f43f173b1c222c48
#
_entry.id   8bece90de41699d9f43f173b1c222c48
#
_cell.length_a   1.000
_cell.length_b   1.000
_cell.length_c   1.000
_cell.angle_alpha   90.00
_cell.angle_beta   90.00
_cell.angle_gamma   90.00
#
_symmetry.space_group_name_H-M   'P 1'
#
loop_
_entity.id
_entity.type
_entity.pdbx_description
1 polymer ?
#
loop_
_entity_poly.entity_id
_entity_poly.type
_entity_poly.pdbx_seq_one_letter_code
_entity_poly.pdbx_strand_id
1 'polypeptide(L)'
;MQRRIIQIAGVVWTLVYASIIVWIYATEPRSFKEVATNSQVAAGTYEINQERLANGLALFRRDQFRAARDEWAAADPAQRDPRTQFYIAYAWYREGWGRVYYDDALFKQGLEAVNRAINLAPNGMLTVDDPDLQMHTAAELKTELEQGTETSWKDLNPLKLFRQRK
;
A
#
# COMPACT_ATOMS: atom_id res chain seq x y z
N MET A 1 -46.75 32.05 1.04
CA MET A 1 -46.08 30.79 0.65
C MET A 1 -44.63 30.97 0.21
N GLN A 2 -44.27 31.93 -0.63
CA GLN A 2 -42.89 32.15 -1.12
C GLN A 2 -41.81 32.32 -0.01
N ARG A 3 -42.05 33.06 1.04
CA ARG A 3 -41.07 33.26 2.11
C ARG A 3 -40.67 31.97 2.81
N ARG A 4 -41.59 31.04 3.05
CA ARG A 4 -41.30 29.73 3.66
C ARG A 4 -40.46 28.83 2.74
N ILE A 5 -40.73 28.89 1.42
CA ILE A 5 -39.97 28.12 0.42
C ILE A 5 -38.52 28.60 0.36
N ILE A 6 -38.30 29.92 0.37
CA ILE A 6 -36.94 30.51 0.40
C ILE A 6 -36.20 30.15 1.67
N GLN A 7 -36.87 30.16 2.83
CA GLN A 7 -36.27 29.77 4.10
C GLN A 7 -35.87 28.28 4.12
N ILE A 8 -36.75 27.41 3.63
CA ILE A 8 -36.47 25.95 3.54
C ILE A 8 -35.33 25.70 2.56
N ALA A 9 -35.32 26.35 1.39
CA ALA A 9 -34.25 26.24 0.42
C ALA A 9 -32.89 26.69 1.00
N GLY A 10 -32.87 27.79 1.77
CA GLY A 10 -31.67 28.27 2.45
C GLY A 10 -31.13 27.27 3.48
N VAL A 11 -32.02 26.70 4.31
CA VAL A 11 -31.64 25.69 5.31
C VAL A 11 -31.09 24.45 4.65
N VAL A 12 -31.74 23.94 3.60
CA VAL A 12 -31.26 22.75 2.85
C VAL A 12 -29.90 23.02 2.25
N TRP A 13 -29.70 24.19 1.64
CA TRP A 13 -28.40 24.56 1.07
C TRP A 13 -27.28 24.63 2.12
N THR A 14 -27.58 25.20 3.29
CA THR A 14 -26.64 25.29 4.41
C THR A 14 -26.26 23.89 4.92
N LEU A 15 -27.24 22.98 5.03
CA LEU A 15 -26.98 21.58 5.45
C LEU A 15 -26.12 20.84 4.44
N VAL A 16 -26.37 21.00 3.15
CA VAL A 16 -25.55 20.42 2.08
C VAL A 16 -24.12 20.93 2.16
N TYR A 17 -23.95 22.25 2.31
CA TYR A 17 -22.62 22.86 2.43
C TYR A 17 -21.89 22.40 3.70
N ALA A 18 -22.57 22.35 4.83
CA ALA A 18 -22.00 21.82 6.07
C ALA A 18 -21.59 20.34 5.94
N SER A 19 -22.39 19.52 5.26
CA SER A 19 -22.08 18.13 5.01
C SER A 19 -20.83 17.95 4.14
N ILE A 20 -20.66 18.81 3.12
CA ILE A 20 -19.45 18.82 2.28
C ILE A 20 -18.22 19.21 3.11
N ILE A 21 -18.32 20.21 3.97
CA ILE A 21 -17.21 20.63 4.85
C ILE A 21 -16.84 19.48 5.79
N VAL A 22 -17.81 18.88 6.47
CA VAL A 22 -17.58 17.74 7.38
C VAL A 22 -16.94 16.58 6.63
N TRP A 23 -17.38 16.29 5.39
CA TRP A 23 -16.80 15.23 4.57
C TRP A 23 -15.34 15.53 4.21
N ILE A 24 -15.01 16.78 3.83
CA ILE A 24 -13.64 17.20 3.52
C ILE A 24 -12.74 17.05 4.77
N TYR A 25 -13.22 17.48 5.93
CA TYR A 25 -12.45 17.34 7.19
C TYR A 25 -12.32 15.88 7.65
N ALA A 26 -13.34 15.05 7.43
CA ALA A 26 -13.31 13.64 7.80
C ALA A 26 -12.38 12.79 6.93
N THR A 27 -12.21 13.18 5.66
CA THR A 27 -11.33 12.48 4.72
C THR A 27 -9.91 13.05 4.69
N GLU A 28 -9.67 14.21 5.32
CA GLU A 28 -8.39 14.93 5.35
C GLU A 28 -7.61 14.86 4.03
N PRO A 29 -8.23 15.18 2.89
CA PRO A 29 -7.53 15.10 1.61
C PRO A 29 -6.41 16.14 1.57
N ARG A 30 -5.18 15.70 1.51
CA ARG A 30 -3.99 16.56 1.49
C ARG A 30 -3.77 17.26 0.15
N SER A 31 -4.47 16.81 -0.88
CA SER A 31 -4.33 17.36 -2.24
C SER A 31 -5.58 17.17 -3.08
N PHE A 32 -5.76 17.99 -4.14
CA PHE A 32 -6.82 17.80 -5.13
C PHE A 32 -6.75 16.42 -5.83
N LYS A 33 -5.56 15.82 -5.94
CA LYS A 33 -5.40 14.47 -6.48
C LYS A 33 -6.07 13.43 -5.60
N GLU A 34 -5.96 13.52 -4.28
CA GLU A 34 -6.64 12.62 -3.33
C GLU A 34 -8.16 12.74 -3.43
N VAL A 35 -8.69 13.97 -3.57
CA VAL A 35 -10.13 14.18 -3.78
C VAL A 35 -10.60 13.52 -5.08
N ALA A 36 -9.86 13.70 -6.17
CA ALA A 36 -10.18 13.07 -7.45
C ALA A 36 -10.10 11.54 -7.36
N THR A 37 -9.06 10.99 -6.75
CA THR A 37 -8.88 9.55 -6.55
C THR A 37 -10.00 8.96 -5.70
N ASN A 38 -10.36 9.61 -4.59
CA ASN A 38 -11.45 9.16 -3.71
C ASN A 38 -12.80 9.18 -4.44
N SER A 39 -13.04 10.17 -5.30
CA SER A 39 -14.25 10.23 -6.11
C SER A 39 -14.30 9.11 -7.17
N GLN A 40 -13.19 8.77 -7.80
CA GLN A 40 -13.09 7.64 -8.74
C GLN A 40 -13.32 6.30 -8.05
N VAL A 41 -12.75 6.11 -6.86
CA VAL A 41 -13.00 4.91 -6.03
C VAL A 41 -14.47 4.79 -5.66
N ALA A 42 -15.10 5.89 -5.23
CA ALA A 42 -16.53 5.92 -4.88
C ALA A 42 -17.43 5.64 -6.09
N ALA A 43 -17.05 6.09 -7.28
CA ALA A 43 -17.76 5.83 -8.53
C ALA A 43 -17.47 4.44 -9.14
N GLY A 44 -16.55 3.66 -8.58
CA GLY A 44 -16.14 2.36 -9.12
C GLY A 44 -15.35 2.43 -10.44
N THR A 45 -14.80 3.60 -10.77
CA THR A 45 -14.04 3.86 -12.01
C THR A 45 -12.54 3.98 -11.75
N TYR A 46 -12.08 3.63 -10.55
CA TYR A 46 -10.68 3.70 -10.19
C TYR A 46 -9.86 2.63 -10.92
N GLU A 47 -8.85 3.05 -11.64
CA GLU A 47 -7.90 2.19 -12.32
C GLU A 47 -6.47 2.57 -11.91
N ILE A 48 -5.61 1.55 -11.75
CA ILE A 48 -4.19 1.74 -11.46
C ILE A 48 -3.44 2.21 -12.71
N ASN A 49 -2.42 3.03 -12.52
CA ASN A 49 -1.57 3.46 -13.63
C ASN A 49 -0.57 2.37 -14.01
N GLN A 50 -0.84 1.66 -15.11
CA GLN A 50 -0.05 0.53 -15.61
C GLN A 50 1.38 0.93 -16.01
N GLU A 51 1.58 2.13 -16.56
CA GLU A 51 2.90 2.63 -16.94
C GLU A 51 3.80 2.79 -15.71
N ARG A 52 3.29 3.43 -14.65
CA ARG A 52 4.02 3.57 -13.39
C ARG A 52 4.27 2.24 -12.71
N LEU A 53 3.31 1.32 -12.79
CA LEU A 53 3.49 -0.03 -12.27
C LEU A 53 4.69 -0.71 -12.95
N ALA A 54 4.77 -0.63 -14.28
CA ALA A 54 5.87 -1.19 -15.06
C ALA A 54 7.21 -0.49 -14.77
N ASN A 55 7.21 0.84 -14.61
CA ASN A 55 8.40 1.61 -14.22
C ASN A 55 8.92 1.17 -12.85
N GLY A 56 8.02 0.98 -11.88
CA GLY A 56 8.38 0.45 -10.56
C GLY A 56 9.03 -0.93 -10.64
N LEU A 57 8.51 -1.84 -11.48
CA LEU A 57 9.13 -3.16 -11.69
C LEU A 57 10.53 -3.04 -12.30
N ALA A 58 10.74 -2.13 -13.27
CA ALA A 58 12.05 -1.91 -13.85
C ALA A 58 13.07 -1.36 -12.84
N LEU A 59 12.64 -0.50 -11.92
CA LEU A 59 13.47 0.03 -10.83
C LEU A 59 13.79 -1.07 -9.80
N PHE A 60 12.80 -1.89 -9.43
CA PHE A 60 12.96 -3.00 -8.50
C PHE A 60 14.00 -4.01 -8.99
N ARG A 61 14.01 -4.36 -10.27
CA ARG A 61 15.01 -5.24 -10.90
C ARG A 61 16.43 -4.69 -10.83
N ARG A 62 16.57 -3.39 -10.64
CA ARG A 62 17.86 -2.69 -10.47
C ARG A 62 18.22 -2.48 -9.00
N ASP A 63 17.54 -3.14 -8.08
CA ASP A 63 17.67 -2.97 -6.62
C ASP A 63 17.41 -1.52 -6.12
N GLN A 64 16.69 -0.71 -6.93
CA GLN A 64 16.31 0.66 -6.57
C GLN A 64 14.96 0.64 -5.81
N PHE A 65 14.94 -0.02 -4.65
CA PHE A 65 13.71 -0.35 -3.93
C PHE A 65 12.89 0.85 -3.51
N ARG A 66 13.54 1.92 -3.04
CA ARG A 66 12.84 3.16 -2.65
C ARG A 66 12.14 3.80 -3.83
N ALA A 67 12.86 4.00 -4.94
CA ALA A 67 12.29 4.58 -6.15
C ALA A 67 11.17 3.71 -6.75
N ALA A 68 11.31 2.38 -6.68
CA ALA A 68 10.25 1.46 -7.09
C ALA A 68 8.97 1.65 -6.26
N ARG A 69 9.10 1.77 -4.92
CA ARG A 69 7.94 2.04 -4.04
C ARG A 69 7.28 3.39 -4.33
N ASP A 70 8.07 4.43 -4.61
CA ASP A 70 7.54 5.75 -4.96
C ASP A 70 6.71 5.70 -6.26
N GLU A 71 7.19 4.98 -7.29
CA GLU A 71 6.43 4.76 -8.52
C GLU A 71 5.15 3.94 -8.28
N TRP A 72 5.21 2.89 -7.48
CA TRP A 72 4.04 2.05 -7.16
C TRP A 72 3.02 2.80 -6.29
N ALA A 73 3.45 3.61 -5.33
CA ALA A 73 2.56 4.48 -4.57
C ALA A 73 1.86 5.52 -5.47
N ALA A 74 2.56 6.00 -6.50
CA ALA A 74 1.97 6.89 -7.49
C ALA A 74 1.10 6.15 -8.53
N ALA A 75 1.33 4.85 -8.76
CA ALA A 75 0.50 3.99 -9.60
C ALA A 75 -0.85 3.67 -8.96
N ASP A 76 -0.85 3.42 -7.65
CA ASP A 76 -2.02 3.07 -6.84
C ASP A 76 -2.16 4.01 -5.62
N PRO A 77 -2.49 5.30 -5.82
CA PRO A 77 -2.61 6.27 -4.73
C PRO A 77 -3.76 5.96 -3.77
N ALA A 78 -4.76 5.20 -4.18
CA ALA A 78 -5.85 4.73 -3.33
C ALA A 78 -5.50 3.46 -2.54
N GLN A 79 -4.35 2.84 -2.82
CA GLN A 79 -3.91 1.58 -2.20
C GLN A 79 -4.97 0.46 -2.30
N ARG A 80 -5.57 0.30 -3.49
CA ARG A 80 -6.66 -0.64 -3.76
C ARG A 80 -6.25 -1.87 -4.54
N ASP A 81 -5.07 -1.86 -5.14
CA ASP A 81 -4.57 -3.01 -5.90
C ASP A 81 -3.72 -3.93 -5.01
N PRO A 82 -4.17 -5.18 -4.77
CA PRO A 82 -3.43 -6.13 -3.93
C PRO A 82 -2.05 -6.47 -4.48
N ARG A 83 -1.90 -6.51 -5.79
CA ARG A 83 -0.63 -6.83 -6.46
C ARG A 83 0.40 -5.71 -6.25
N THR A 84 0.00 -4.47 -6.39
CA THR A 84 0.84 -3.30 -6.12
C THR A 84 1.30 -3.27 -4.65
N GLN A 85 0.39 -3.53 -3.71
CA GLN A 85 0.72 -3.59 -2.28
C GLN A 85 1.70 -4.74 -1.96
N PHE A 86 1.58 -5.87 -2.66
CA PHE A 86 2.53 -6.97 -2.54
C PHE A 86 3.94 -6.58 -3.01
N TYR A 87 4.08 -5.93 -4.16
CA TYR A 87 5.39 -5.45 -4.64
C TYR A 87 6.01 -4.41 -3.69
N ILE A 88 5.20 -3.50 -3.14
CA ILE A 88 5.66 -2.54 -2.12
C ILE A 88 6.21 -3.28 -0.90
N ALA A 89 5.49 -4.30 -0.40
CA ALA A 89 5.95 -5.13 0.72
C ALA A 89 7.24 -5.87 0.41
N TYR A 90 7.34 -6.43 -0.80
CA TYR A 90 8.53 -7.15 -1.23
C TYR A 90 9.75 -6.22 -1.34
N ALA A 91 9.56 -4.99 -1.81
CA ALA A 91 10.64 -3.99 -1.85
C ALA A 91 11.13 -3.59 -0.45
N TRP A 92 10.23 -3.48 0.53
CA TRP A 92 10.61 -3.27 1.93
C TRP A 92 11.41 -4.45 2.49
N TYR A 93 10.98 -5.68 2.20
CA TYR A 93 11.72 -6.88 2.57
C TYR A 93 13.13 -6.88 1.95
N ARG A 94 13.25 -6.65 0.66
CA ARG A 94 14.53 -6.65 -0.06
C ARG A 94 15.50 -5.60 0.45
N GLU A 95 15.02 -4.41 0.79
CA GLU A 95 15.83 -3.31 1.34
C GLU A 95 16.22 -3.58 2.80
N GLY A 96 15.30 -4.08 3.60
CA GLY A 96 15.53 -4.34 5.03
C GLY A 96 16.31 -5.63 5.32
N TRP A 97 16.48 -6.49 4.32
CA TRP A 97 17.17 -7.77 4.51
C TRP A 97 18.68 -7.58 4.64
N GLY A 98 19.24 -8.02 5.76
CA GLY A 98 20.68 -8.07 6.01
C GLY A 98 21.16 -9.49 6.32
N ARG A 99 22.43 -9.80 6.02
CA ARG A 99 23.01 -11.12 6.31
C ARG A 99 23.15 -11.40 7.80
N VAL A 100 23.35 -10.36 8.59
CA VAL A 100 23.61 -10.48 10.03
C VAL A 100 22.37 -10.10 10.83
N TYR A 101 21.74 -9.01 10.47
CA TYR A 101 20.50 -8.52 11.11
C TYR A 101 19.56 -7.93 10.06
N TYR A 102 18.29 -7.89 10.40
CA TYR A 102 17.26 -7.24 9.60
C TYR A 102 16.99 -5.83 10.11
N ASP A 103 16.55 -4.94 9.22
CA ASP A 103 16.05 -3.64 9.63
C ASP A 103 14.58 -3.78 10.04
N ASP A 104 14.35 -3.79 11.36
CA ASP A 104 13.00 -3.97 11.93
C ASP A 104 12.02 -2.88 11.47
N ALA A 105 12.48 -1.64 11.25
CA ALA A 105 11.63 -0.56 10.81
C ALA A 105 11.13 -0.80 9.37
N LEU A 106 12.03 -1.22 8.47
CA LEU A 106 11.67 -1.56 7.09
C LEU A 106 10.79 -2.80 7.04
N PHE A 107 11.06 -3.81 7.87
CA PHE A 107 10.25 -5.02 7.94
C PHE A 107 8.83 -4.75 8.46
N LYS A 108 8.66 -3.85 9.44
CA LYS A 108 7.34 -3.39 9.89
C LYS A 108 6.55 -2.70 8.78
N GLN A 109 7.19 -1.84 7.98
CA GLN A 109 6.57 -1.26 6.80
C GLN A 109 6.16 -2.32 5.77
N GLY A 110 7.01 -3.33 5.58
CA GLY A 110 6.70 -4.49 4.75
C GLY A 110 5.48 -5.27 5.23
N LEU A 111 5.38 -5.51 6.55
CA LEU A 111 4.24 -6.19 7.18
C LEU A 111 2.94 -5.40 7.01
N GLU A 112 2.97 -4.08 7.15
CA GLU A 112 1.79 -3.25 6.89
C GLU A 112 1.33 -3.37 5.44
N ALA A 113 2.26 -3.32 4.48
CA ALA A 113 1.93 -3.41 3.07
C ALA A 113 1.42 -4.81 2.68
N VAL A 114 2.05 -5.90 3.16
CA VAL A 114 1.59 -7.26 2.85
C VAL A 114 0.25 -7.58 3.50
N ASN A 115 -0.03 -7.06 4.70
CA ASN A 115 -1.34 -7.21 5.32
C ASN A 115 -2.42 -6.45 4.51
N ARG A 116 -2.12 -5.26 3.97
CA ARG A 116 -3.02 -4.59 3.02
C ARG A 116 -3.27 -5.45 1.78
N ALA A 117 -2.22 -6.02 1.18
CA ALA A 117 -2.34 -6.91 0.03
C ALA A 117 -3.28 -8.10 0.32
N ILE A 118 -3.12 -8.75 1.47
CA ILE A 118 -3.97 -9.88 1.91
C ILE A 118 -5.43 -9.42 2.08
N ASN A 119 -5.65 -8.28 2.74
CA ASN A 119 -7.01 -7.76 2.99
C ASN A 119 -7.74 -7.35 1.70
N LEU A 120 -7.02 -6.95 0.67
CA LEU A 120 -7.57 -6.58 -0.63
C LEU A 120 -7.76 -7.79 -1.55
N ALA A 121 -7.02 -8.85 -1.32
CA ALA A 121 -7.08 -10.05 -2.16
C ALA A 121 -8.37 -10.85 -1.94
N PRO A 122 -8.94 -11.44 -3.00
CA PRO A 122 -10.08 -12.34 -2.88
C PRO A 122 -9.75 -13.50 -1.91
N ASN A 123 -10.61 -13.69 -0.90
CA ASN A 123 -10.43 -14.72 0.14
C ASN A 123 -9.08 -14.65 0.89
N GLY A 124 -8.41 -13.48 0.89
CA GLY A 124 -7.11 -13.31 1.53
C GLY A 124 -5.95 -14.04 0.83
N MET A 125 -6.18 -14.61 -0.34
CA MET A 125 -5.17 -15.35 -1.09
C MET A 125 -4.68 -14.51 -2.28
N LEU A 126 -3.39 -14.19 -2.27
CA LEU A 126 -2.72 -13.50 -3.37
C LEU A 126 -1.51 -14.31 -3.81
N THR A 127 -1.50 -14.66 -5.09
CA THR A 127 -0.35 -15.25 -5.78
C THR A 127 0.08 -14.30 -6.89
N VAL A 128 1.37 -14.01 -6.96
CA VAL A 128 1.98 -13.16 -7.99
C VAL A 128 2.94 -14.02 -8.80
N ASP A 129 2.60 -14.29 -10.05
CA ASP A 129 3.46 -15.03 -10.97
C ASP A 129 4.45 -14.06 -11.64
N ASP A 130 5.59 -13.89 -10.98
CA ASP A 130 6.71 -13.05 -11.45
C ASP A 130 8.01 -13.84 -11.26
N PRO A 131 8.73 -14.18 -12.34
CA PRO A 131 9.93 -15.01 -12.28
C PRO A 131 11.09 -14.36 -11.50
N ASP A 132 11.06 -13.05 -11.29
CA ASP A 132 12.09 -12.31 -10.54
C ASP A 132 11.91 -12.43 -9.03
N LEU A 133 10.78 -12.99 -8.57
CA LEU A 133 10.47 -13.18 -7.17
C LEU A 133 10.75 -14.62 -6.74
N GLN A 134 11.25 -14.81 -5.52
CA GLN A 134 11.43 -16.14 -4.92
C GLN A 134 10.26 -16.53 -3.99
N MET A 135 9.50 -15.54 -3.53
CA MET A 135 8.25 -15.73 -2.80
C MET A 135 7.11 -15.23 -3.69
N HIS A 136 6.19 -16.11 -4.02
CA HIS A 136 5.10 -15.83 -4.95
C HIS A 136 3.77 -15.56 -4.27
N THR A 137 3.65 -15.85 -2.98
CA THR A 137 2.42 -15.64 -2.22
C THR A 137 2.58 -14.57 -1.13
N ALA A 138 1.50 -13.85 -0.87
CA ALA A 138 1.50 -12.86 0.22
C ALA A 138 1.70 -13.52 1.59
N ALA A 139 1.27 -14.77 1.76
CA ALA A 139 1.46 -15.52 2.99
C ALA A 139 2.94 -15.89 3.24
N GLU A 140 3.66 -16.31 2.20
CA GLU A 140 5.11 -16.59 2.28
C GLU A 140 5.88 -15.32 2.65
N LEU A 141 5.61 -14.21 1.96
CA LEU A 141 6.26 -12.94 2.23
C LEU A 141 5.98 -12.44 3.66
N LYS A 142 4.73 -12.56 4.12
CA LYS A 142 4.35 -12.21 5.48
C LYS A 142 5.13 -13.03 6.51
N THR A 143 5.19 -14.34 6.33
CA THR A 143 5.91 -15.24 7.25
C THR A 143 7.40 -14.88 7.34
N GLU A 144 8.03 -14.56 6.21
CA GLU A 144 9.45 -14.16 6.17
C GLU A 144 9.67 -12.80 6.86
N LEU A 145 8.76 -11.85 6.69
CA LEU A 145 8.80 -10.56 7.37
C LEU A 145 8.59 -10.69 8.89
N GLU A 146 7.65 -11.52 9.34
CA GLU A 146 7.40 -11.80 10.75
C GLU A 146 8.61 -12.43 11.43
N GLN A 147 9.23 -13.42 10.79
CA GLN A 147 10.46 -14.04 11.29
C GLN A 147 11.64 -13.07 11.41
N GLY A 148 11.67 -12.04 10.56
CA GLY A 148 12.70 -11.01 10.61
C GLY A 148 12.51 -9.97 11.70
N THR A 149 11.28 -9.78 12.19
CA THR A 149 10.98 -8.84 13.30
C THR A 149 11.08 -9.49 14.68
N GLU A 150 11.13 -10.82 14.76
CA GLU A 150 11.31 -11.54 16.02
C GLU A 150 12.78 -11.56 16.41
N THR A 151 13.20 -10.63 17.26
CA THR A 151 14.54 -10.64 17.86
C THR A 151 14.67 -11.83 18.82
N SER A 152 15.46 -12.82 18.46
CA SER A 152 15.69 -14.03 19.27
C SER A 152 17.19 -14.28 19.50
N TRP A 153 17.54 -14.94 20.61
CA TRP A 153 18.89 -15.45 20.84
C TRP A 153 19.43 -16.33 19.70
N LYS A 154 18.54 -16.86 18.84
CA LYS A 154 18.88 -17.56 17.59
C LYS A 154 19.58 -16.64 16.57
N ASP A 155 19.53 -15.32 16.75
CA ASP A 155 20.16 -14.35 15.86
C ASP A 155 21.69 -14.31 16.04
N LEU A 156 22.20 -14.82 17.15
CA LEU A 156 23.62 -15.00 17.41
C LEU A 156 24.24 -16.25 16.72
N ASN A 157 23.45 -17.00 15.94
CA ASN A 157 23.96 -18.19 15.25
C ASN A 157 24.85 -17.79 14.06
N PRO A 158 26.16 -18.15 14.05
CA PRO A 158 27.09 -17.78 12.99
C PRO A 158 26.74 -18.42 11.63
N LEU A 159 25.93 -19.47 11.59
CA LEU A 159 25.45 -20.08 10.35
C LEU A 159 24.48 -19.18 9.55
N LYS A 160 23.91 -18.14 10.17
CA LYS A 160 23.10 -17.13 9.45
C LYS A 160 23.88 -16.34 8.40
N LEU A 161 25.21 -16.27 8.51
CA LEU A 161 26.09 -15.64 7.52
C LEU A 161 25.97 -16.27 6.10
N PHE A 162 25.52 -17.52 6.03
CA PHE A 162 25.32 -18.25 4.76
C PHE A 162 23.88 -18.15 4.22
N ARG A 163 23.01 -17.44 4.91
CA ARG A 163 21.62 -17.26 4.45
C ARG A 163 21.59 -16.39 3.19
N GLN A 164 20.84 -16.82 2.19
CA GLN A 164 20.63 -16.07 0.96
C GLN A 164 19.33 -15.27 1.03
N ARG A 165 19.35 -14.06 0.45
CA ARG A 165 18.15 -13.22 0.27
C ARG A 165 17.22 -13.89 -0.74
N LYS A 166 15.96 -14.02 -0.37
CA LYS A 166 14.87 -14.50 -1.26
C LYS A 166 14.26 -13.39 -2.10
#